data_0d884d3a0ccb443262d08372013975aa
#
_entry.id   0d884d3a0ccb443262d08372013975aa
#
_cell.length_a   1.000
_cell.length_b   1.000
_cell.length_c   1.000
_cell.angle_alpha   90.00
_cell.angle_beta   90.00
_cell.angle_gamma   90.00
#
_symmetry.space_group_name_H-M   'P 1'
#
loop_
_entity.id
_entity.type
_entity.pdbx_description
1 polymer ?
#
loop_
_entity_poly.entity_id
_entity_poly.type
_entity_poly.pdbx_seq_one_letter_code
_entity_poly.pdbx_strand_id
1 'polypeptide(L)'
;LLFRLPGGTGLPEPAQKTTAQTCETQEEIEELRLYYNMQMNDVLAQMKKLYKQDRTPGAEELLQESKPILTDNYMFEETILPTLPCSNDGLFAMTQHYSNSLEGLTLMLKQMEQVTDNQK
;
A
#
# COMPACT_ATOMS: atom_id res chain seq x y z
N LEU A 1 9.52 46.93 -22.28
CA LEU A 1 9.46 46.19 -22.12
C LEU A 1 9.29 45.38 -21.75
N LEU A 2 8.98 45.71 -21.86
CA LEU A 2 8.73 44.77 -21.77
C LEU A 2 8.59 43.90 -21.28
N PHE A 3 8.44 44.00 -21.26
CA PHE A 3 8.18 42.87 -21.09
C PHE A 3 8.11 42.11 -20.51
N ARG A 4 8.12 42.59 -20.87
CA ARG A 4 7.98 41.66 -20.63
C ARG A 4 7.94 40.98 -20.13
N LEU A 5 7.82 41.18 -20.13
CA LEU A 5 7.62 40.22 -19.87
C LEU A 5 7.53 39.57 -19.24
N PRO A 6 7.59 40.06 -19.56
CA PRO A 6 7.34 39.03 -19.16
C PRO A 6 7.22 38.45 -18.67
N GLY A 7 6.96 38.80 -18.85
CA GLY A 7 6.78 37.77 -18.58
C GLY A 7 6.64 37.16 -18.22
N GLY A 8 6.57 37.62 -18.41
CA GLY A 8 6.49 36.70 -18.27
C GLY A 8 6.42 36.16 -17.86
N THR A 9 6.36 36.45 -17.96
CA THR A 9 6.22 35.50 -17.74
C THR A 9 6.15 34.79 -17.22
N GLY A 10 6.03 35.24 -17.31
CA GLY A 10 5.96 34.17 -16.90
C GLY A 10 5.84 33.69 -16.34
N LEU A 11 5.55 33.69 -16.20
CA LEU A 11 5.34 32.78 -15.73
C LEU A 11 5.15 32.23 -15.12
N PRO A 12 5.01 32.32 -15.15
CA PRO A 12 4.82 31.37 -14.63
C PRO A 12 4.65 30.86 -14.15
N GLU A 13 4.35 30.71 -14.11
CA GLU A 13 4.19 29.82 -13.71
C GLU A 13 4.07 29.09 -13.29
N PRO A 14 3.90 29.11 -13.44
CA PRO A 14 3.79 28.18 -13.14
C PRO A 14 3.81 27.55 -12.53
N ALA A 15 3.57 27.39 -12.29
CA ALA A 15 3.66 26.68 -11.81
C ALA A 15 3.19 26.03 -11.24
N GLN A 16 2.97 25.93 -10.80
CA GLN A 16 2.67 25.21 -10.25
C GLN A 16 2.10 24.15 -10.36
N LYS A 17 1.09 24.19 -10.35
CA LYS A 17 0.66 23.09 -10.90
C LYS A 17 1.61 22.14 -11.05
N THR A 18 2.27 22.58 -11.08
CA THR A 18 3.43 21.92 -11.27
C THR A 18 3.78 20.97 -10.24
N THR A 19 3.29 21.12 -9.03
CA THR A 19 3.71 20.26 -7.93
C THR A 19 3.43 18.81 -8.20
N ALA A 20 2.22 18.50 -8.61
CA ALA A 20 1.89 17.13 -8.93
C ALA A 20 2.67 16.68 -10.14
N GLN A 21 2.87 17.58 -11.08
CA GLN A 21 3.56 17.24 -12.30
C GLN A 21 5.02 17.02 -12.08
N THR A 22 5.57 17.63 -11.03
CA THR A 22 6.99 17.52 -10.76
C THR A 22 7.35 16.39 -9.82
N CYS A 23 6.36 15.55 -9.50
CA CYS A 23 6.63 14.40 -8.64
C CYS A 23 7.32 13.33 -9.47
N GLU A 24 8.61 13.24 -9.35
CA GLU A 24 9.40 12.32 -10.15
C GLU A 24 9.12 10.88 -9.82
N THR A 25 8.63 10.61 -8.61
CA THR A 25 8.39 9.26 -8.17
C THR A 25 6.92 8.88 -8.23
N GLN A 26 6.07 9.72 -8.83
CA GLN A 26 4.64 9.47 -8.86
C GLN A 26 4.30 8.13 -9.50
N GLU A 27 4.93 7.85 -10.61
CA GLU A 27 4.68 6.61 -11.34
C GLU A 27 5.09 5.41 -10.52
N GLU A 28 6.24 5.50 -9.89
CA GLU A 28 6.74 4.41 -9.05
C GLU A 28 5.84 4.20 -7.84
N ILE A 29 5.35 5.30 -7.26
CA ILE A 29 4.44 5.20 -6.12
C ILE A 29 3.19 4.44 -6.51
N GLU A 30 2.60 4.77 -7.66
CA GLU A 30 1.40 4.09 -8.11
C GLU A 30 1.66 2.62 -8.41
N GLU A 31 2.79 2.32 -9.04
CA GLU A 31 3.12 0.94 -9.37
C GLU A 31 3.33 0.11 -8.11
N LEU A 32 4.03 0.66 -7.13
CA LEU A 32 4.27 -0.05 -5.88
C LEU A 32 2.97 -0.25 -5.11
N ARG A 33 2.12 0.78 -5.09
CA ARG A 33 0.85 0.67 -4.40
C ARG A 33 0.01 -0.45 -4.99
N LEU A 34 -0.08 -0.50 -6.31
CA LEU A 34 -0.85 -1.54 -6.98
C LEU A 34 -0.25 -2.92 -6.76
N TYR A 35 1.07 -3.01 -6.85
CA TYR A 35 1.75 -4.28 -6.67
C TYR A 35 1.50 -4.85 -5.27
N TYR A 36 1.71 -4.04 -4.24
CA TYR A 36 1.55 -4.53 -2.88
C TYR A 36 0.11 -4.84 -2.54
N ASN A 37 -0.83 -4.02 -3.02
CA ASN A 37 -2.24 -4.30 -2.78
C ASN A 37 -2.65 -5.60 -3.46
N MET A 38 -2.14 -5.87 -4.64
CA MET A 38 -2.42 -7.12 -5.32
C MET A 38 -1.88 -8.31 -4.53
N GLN A 39 -0.65 -8.18 -4.02
CA GLN A 39 -0.05 -9.24 -3.22
C GLN A 39 -0.83 -9.51 -1.94
N MET A 40 -1.25 -8.44 -1.27
CA MET A 40 -2.02 -8.60 -0.04
C MET A 40 -3.39 -9.22 -0.31
N ASN A 41 -4.04 -8.82 -1.38
CA ASN A 41 -5.32 -9.41 -1.75
C ASN A 41 -5.16 -10.89 -2.07
N ASP A 42 -4.05 -11.25 -2.68
CA ASP A 42 -3.77 -12.64 -3.03
C ASP A 42 -3.63 -13.48 -1.76
N VAL A 43 -2.87 -12.97 -0.78
CA VAL A 43 -2.70 -13.68 0.48
C VAL A 43 -4.05 -13.85 1.18
N LEU A 44 -4.84 -12.79 1.20
CA LEU A 44 -6.16 -12.84 1.82
C LEU A 44 -7.06 -13.86 1.13
N ALA A 45 -7.01 -13.92 -0.19
CA ALA A 45 -7.82 -14.88 -0.93
C ALA A 45 -7.45 -16.30 -0.54
N GLN A 46 -6.14 -16.55 -0.37
CA GLN A 46 -5.68 -17.86 0.06
C GLN A 46 -6.14 -18.19 1.48
N MET A 47 -6.10 -17.21 2.36
CA MET A 47 -6.56 -17.41 3.74
C MET A 47 -8.05 -17.75 3.77
N LYS A 48 -8.83 -17.02 2.98
CA LYS A 48 -10.27 -17.26 2.92
C LYS A 48 -10.57 -18.64 2.34
N LYS A 49 -9.77 -19.05 1.37
CA LYS A 49 -9.95 -20.37 0.77
C LYS A 49 -9.68 -21.48 1.77
N LEU A 50 -8.60 -21.32 2.54
CA LEU A 50 -8.27 -22.29 3.58
C LEU A 50 -9.38 -22.38 4.62
N TYR A 51 -9.90 -21.23 5.04
CA TYR A 51 -10.96 -21.21 6.03
C TYR A 51 -12.22 -21.90 5.52
N LYS A 52 -12.54 -21.73 4.24
CA LYS A 52 -13.69 -22.37 3.65
C LYS A 52 -13.55 -23.89 3.63
N GLN A 53 -12.33 -24.35 3.41
CA GLN A 53 -12.08 -25.79 3.35
C GLN A 53 -12.06 -26.42 4.73
N ASP A 54 -11.61 -25.66 5.72
CA ASP A 54 -11.41 -26.22 7.05
C ASP A 54 -11.67 -25.12 8.09
N ARG A 55 -12.92 -25.08 8.57
CA ARG A 55 -13.37 -24.01 9.46
C ARG A 55 -13.02 -24.31 10.91
N THR A 56 -11.74 -24.24 11.22
CA THR A 56 -11.30 -24.42 12.58
C THR A 56 -11.31 -23.09 13.33
N PRO A 57 -11.44 -23.13 14.67
CA PRO A 57 -11.37 -21.89 15.44
C PRO A 57 -10.08 -21.13 15.26
N GLY A 58 -8.96 -21.83 15.11
CA GLY A 58 -7.68 -21.19 14.89
C GLY A 58 -7.63 -20.44 13.56
N ALA A 59 -8.20 -21.05 12.52
CA ALA A 59 -8.23 -20.40 11.21
C ALA A 59 -9.12 -19.16 11.25
N GLU A 60 -10.25 -19.25 11.94
CA GLU A 60 -11.14 -18.11 12.07
C GLU A 60 -10.46 -16.97 12.81
N GLU A 61 -9.74 -17.29 13.87
CA GLU A 61 -9.06 -16.29 14.66
C GLU A 61 -8.01 -15.56 13.84
N LEU A 62 -7.24 -16.29 13.03
CA LEU A 62 -6.23 -15.67 12.17
C LEU A 62 -6.87 -14.77 11.12
N LEU A 63 -8.00 -15.21 10.57
CA LEU A 63 -8.70 -14.41 9.59
C LEU A 63 -9.18 -13.10 10.22
N GLN A 64 -9.66 -13.16 11.47
CA GLN A 64 -10.06 -11.95 12.18
C GLN A 64 -8.87 -11.05 12.46
N GLU A 65 -7.73 -11.63 12.79
CA GLU A 65 -6.53 -10.84 13.10
C GLU A 65 -5.97 -10.15 11.86
N SER A 66 -6.32 -10.61 10.67
CA SER A 66 -5.87 -9.96 9.45
C SER A 66 -6.58 -8.63 9.21
N LYS A 67 -7.76 -8.44 9.79
CA LYS A 67 -8.55 -7.25 9.55
C LYS A 67 -7.88 -5.96 10.00
N PRO A 68 -7.26 -5.90 11.19
CA PRO A 68 -6.55 -4.68 11.58
C PRO A 68 -5.45 -4.30 10.60
N ILE A 69 -4.76 -5.29 10.03
CA ILE A 69 -3.70 -4.99 9.07
C ILE A 69 -4.30 -4.30 7.84
N LEU A 70 -5.44 -4.79 7.39
CA LEU A 70 -6.10 -4.18 6.23
C LEU A 70 -6.60 -2.78 6.55
N THR A 71 -7.16 -2.59 7.74
CA THR A 71 -7.62 -1.29 8.17
C THR A 71 -6.46 -0.31 8.27
N ASP A 72 -5.35 -0.75 8.85
CA ASP A 72 -4.16 0.08 8.96
C ASP A 72 -3.64 0.47 7.58
N ASN A 73 -3.66 -0.47 6.64
CA ASN A 73 -3.22 -0.17 5.29
C ASN A 73 -4.13 0.86 4.64
N TYR A 74 -5.44 0.70 4.81
CA TYR A 74 -6.38 1.65 4.25
C TYR A 74 -6.14 3.05 4.83
N MET A 75 -5.98 3.13 6.15
CA MET A 75 -5.74 4.41 6.81
C MET A 75 -4.43 5.03 6.33
N PHE A 76 -3.41 4.21 6.14
CA PHE A 76 -2.15 4.70 5.63
C PHE A 76 -2.33 5.34 4.25
N GLU A 77 -3.05 4.66 3.38
CA GLU A 77 -3.24 5.14 2.01
C GLU A 77 -4.07 6.42 1.98
N GLU A 78 -5.03 6.53 2.89
CA GLU A 78 -5.91 7.68 2.92
C GLU A 78 -5.29 8.90 3.59
N THR A 79 -4.50 8.70 4.63
CA THR A 79 -4.04 9.81 5.44
C THR A 79 -2.54 10.08 5.38
N ILE A 80 -1.73 9.07 5.19
CA ILE A 80 -0.27 9.22 5.24
C ILE A 80 0.35 9.29 3.85
N LEU A 81 -0.04 8.36 2.99
CA LEU A 81 0.53 8.29 1.65
C LEU A 81 0.46 9.62 0.91
N PRO A 82 -0.66 10.35 0.94
CA PRO A 82 -0.72 11.63 0.23
C PRO A 82 0.23 12.69 0.76
N THR A 83 0.74 12.52 1.98
CA THR A 83 1.63 13.50 2.60
C THR A 83 3.10 13.15 2.45
N LEU A 84 3.41 11.97 1.90
CA LEU A 84 4.80 11.56 1.76
C LEU A 84 5.51 12.40 0.72
N PRO A 85 6.81 12.66 0.91
CA PRO A 85 7.54 13.45 -0.06
C PRO A 85 7.68 12.71 -1.39
N CYS A 86 7.69 13.48 -2.47
CA CYS A 86 7.90 12.97 -3.81
C CYS A 86 9.38 12.76 -4.05
N SER A 87 9.93 11.76 -3.37
CA SER A 87 11.36 11.51 -3.43
C SER A 87 11.62 10.07 -3.02
N ASN A 88 12.88 9.69 -3.04
CA ASN A 88 13.26 8.35 -2.60
C ASN A 88 12.90 8.11 -1.14
N ASP A 89 12.90 9.17 -0.33
CA ASP A 89 12.48 9.03 1.06
C ASP A 89 11.02 8.60 1.16
N GLY A 90 10.18 9.19 0.32
CA GLY A 90 8.77 8.81 0.28
C GLY A 90 8.59 7.38 -0.18
N LEU A 91 9.34 6.99 -1.21
CA LEU A 91 9.30 5.63 -1.70
C LEU A 91 9.73 4.64 -0.62
N PHE A 92 10.78 5.00 0.12
CA PHE A 92 11.26 4.13 1.18
C PHE A 92 10.19 3.97 2.27
N ALA A 93 9.57 5.07 2.67
CA ALA A 93 8.56 5.03 3.73
C ALA A 93 7.38 4.16 3.33
N MET A 94 6.88 4.32 2.11
CA MET A 94 5.72 3.54 1.69
C MET A 94 6.10 2.08 1.50
N THR A 95 7.30 1.81 1.02
CA THR A 95 7.75 0.43 0.85
C THR A 95 7.85 -0.26 2.20
N GLN A 96 8.35 0.45 3.22
CA GLN A 96 8.42 -0.10 4.57
C GLN A 96 7.03 -0.48 5.08
N HIS A 97 6.08 0.43 4.90
CA HIS A 97 4.72 0.17 5.35
C HIS A 97 4.13 -1.07 4.66
N TYR A 98 4.22 -1.10 3.34
CA TYR A 98 3.61 -2.19 2.58
C TYR A 98 4.31 -3.51 2.84
N SER A 99 5.64 -3.49 2.94
CA SER A 99 6.40 -4.71 3.22
C SER A 99 6.01 -5.30 4.57
N ASN A 100 5.88 -4.43 5.57
CA ASN A 100 5.50 -4.88 6.90
C ASN A 100 4.09 -5.48 6.90
N SER A 101 3.17 -4.81 6.20
CA SER A 101 1.80 -5.30 6.13
C SER A 101 1.73 -6.65 5.42
N LEU A 102 2.43 -6.76 4.29
CA LEU A 102 2.44 -8.00 3.52
C LEU A 102 3.09 -9.12 4.30
N GLU A 103 4.18 -8.81 5.01
CA GLU A 103 4.87 -9.81 5.81
C GLU A 103 3.95 -10.33 6.92
N GLY A 104 3.22 -9.43 7.57
CA GLY A 104 2.28 -9.83 8.62
C GLY A 104 1.22 -10.76 8.09
N LEU A 105 0.63 -10.41 6.93
CA LEU A 105 -0.39 -11.25 6.33
C LEU A 105 0.17 -12.59 5.90
N THR A 106 1.39 -12.60 5.34
CA THR A 106 2.01 -13.83 4.89
C THR A 106 2.28 -14.76 6.06
N LEU A 107 2.72 -14.21 7.20
CA LEU A 107 2.93 -15.02 8.39
C LEU A 107 1.62 -15.63 8.89
N MET A 108 0.54 -14.85 8.84
CA MET A 108 -0.77 -15.37 9.22
C MET A 108 -1.22 -16.49 8.31
N LEU A 109 -0.96 -16.35 7.01
CA LEU A 109 -1.30 -17.40 6.06
C LEU A 109 -0.54 -18.68 6.39
N LYS A 110 0.76 -18.55 6.69
CA LYS A 110 1.56 -19.72 7.05
C LYS A 110 1.04 -20.39 8.32
N GLN A 111 0.68 -19.60 9.32
CA GLN A 111 0.11 -20.15 10.54
C GLN A 111 -1.21 -20.84 10.27
N MET A 112 -2.00 -20.26 9.37
CA MET A 112 -3.28 -20.84 8.99
C MET A 112 -3.10 -22.18 8.29
N GLU A 113 -2.08 -22.27 7.44
CA GLU A 113 -1.76 -23.52 6.77
C GLU A 113 -1.39 -24.59 7.78
N GLN A 114 -0.63 -24.21 8.81
CA GLN A 114 -0.24 -25.16 9.85
C GLN A 114 -1.43 -25.63 10.66
N VAL A 115 -2.33 -24.70 11.00
CA VAL A 115 -3.51 -25.03 11.77
C VAL A 115 -4.42 -25.99 11.01
N THR A 116 -4.62 -25.73 9.70
CA THR A 116 -5.47 -26.57 8.91
C THR A 116 -4.82 -27.92 8.62
N ASP A 117 -3.50 -27.96 8.45
CA ASP A 117 -2.79 -29.22 8.25
C ASP A 117 -2.90 -30.09 9.49
N ASN A 118 -2.77 -29.48 10.67
CA ASN A 118 -2.80 -30.22 11.91
C ASN A 118 -4.15 -30.85 12.19
N GLN A 119 -5.19 -30.36 11.52
CA GLN A 119 -6.53 -30.94 11.67
C GLN A 119 -6.72 -32.19 10.86
N LYS A 120 -5.85 -32.41 9.89
CA LYS A 120 -5.91 -33.60 9.06
C LYS A 120 -5.17 -34.72 9.73
#